data_62c031a32f6189ce1a00baa5b647fe43
#
_entry.id   62c031a32f6189ce1a00baa5b647fe43
#
_cell.length_a   1.000
_cell.length_b   1.000
_cell.length_c   1.000
_cell.angle_alpha   90.00
_cell.angle_beta   90.00
_cell.angle_gamma   90.00
#
_symmetry.space_group_name_H-M   'P 1'
#
loop_
_entity.id
_entity.type
_entity.pdbx_description
1 polymer ?
#
loop_
_entity_poly.entity_id
_entity_poly.type
_entity_poly.pdbx_seq_one_letter_code
_entity_poly.pdbx_strand_id
1 'polypeptide(L)'
;MKSLNLKGKQRKNEKYHSYKGEVGKVAENLLQRDFTAEKPFEKLTTDVTQFNVCGEKVYLSPILDLYNREIVSYSISLSPNLEQIREMLNGLFEKLPENAKPLFHSDQGWQYQHVEYQRLLKEHNITQSMSRKGNCMDNGAMENFFGRLKVEMFYGEKFESVNAFIQKLHEYIYYYNNERISRKLKGMSPVQYRTHSQAI
;
A
#
# COMPACT_ATOMS: atom_id res chain seq x y z
N MET A 1 17.75 -18.29 18.73
CA MET A 1 16.48 -18.84 18.20
C MET A 1 16.35 -20.35 18.43
N LYS A 2 17.39 -21.19 18.19
CA LYS A 2 17.31 -22.65 18.48
C LYS A 2 17.11 -22.94 19.98
N SER A 3 17.77 -22.18 20.86
CA SER A 3 17.67 -22.33 22.33
C SER A 3 16.29 -21.97 22.93
N LEU A 4 15.49 -21.19 22.20
CA LEU A 4 14.16 -20.74 22.61
C LEU A 4 13.04 -21.44 21.84
N ASN A 5 13.35 -22.44 21.03
CA ASN A 5 12.42 -23.17 20.18
C ASN A 5 11.55 -22.28 19.26
N LEU A 6 12.07 -21.10 18.89
CA LEU A 6 11.37 -20.13 18.05
C LEU A 6 11.59 -20.44 16.58
N LYS A 7 10.51 -20.50 15.81
CA LYS A 7 10.51 -20.61 14.34
C LYS A 7 9.94 -19.35 13.73
N GLY A 8 10.65 -18.77 12.74
CA GLY A 8 10.12 -17.65 11.97
C GLY A 8 8.99 -18.09 11.05
N LYS A 9 7.94 -17.26 10.91
CA LYS A 9 6.90 -17.44 9.88
C LYS A 9 7.53 -17.15 8.50
N GLN A 10 7.28 -18.00 7.51
CA GLN A 10 7.78 -17.83 6.14
C GLN A 10 6.69 -17.30 5.21
N ARG A 11 7.09 -16.48 4.25
CA ARG A 11 6.21 -15.98 3.18
C ARG A 11 5.81 -17.15 2.26
N LYS A 12 4.50 -17.29 1.99
CA LYS A 12 4.01 -18.22 0.97
C LYS A 12 4.10 -17.56 -0.41
N ASN A 13 4.66 -18.27 -1.40
CA ASN A 13 4.63 -17.83 -2.79
C ASN A 13 3.27 -18.18 -3.39
N GLU A 14 2.39 -17.19 -3.54
CA GLU A 14 1.15 -17.32 -4.31
C GLU A 14 1.42 -16.84 -5.75
N LYS A 15 0.91 -17.59 -6.75
CA LYS A 15 1.00 -17.17 -8.15
C LYS A 15 0.09 -15.95 -8.38
N TYR A 16 0.68 -14.86 -8.85
CA TYR A 16 -0.05 -13.68 -9.27
C TYR A 16 -0.78 -13.93 -10.59
N HIS A 17 -2.08 -13.65 -10.62
CA HIS A 17 -2.90 -13.66 -11.82
C HIS A 17 -3.34 -12.24 -12.15
N SER A 18 -2.75 -11.64 -13.20
CA SER A 18 -3.19 -10.34 -13.68
C SER A 18 -4.54 -10.42 -14.39
N TYR A 19 -5.41 -9.44 -14.14
CA TYR A 19 -6.70 -9.29 -14.82
C TYR A 19 -6.48 -9.00 -16.32
N LYS A 20 -7.22 -9.72 -17.19
CA LYS A 20 -7.20 -9.55 -18.66
C LYS A 20 -8.43 -8.74 -19.12
N GLY A 21 -8.65 -7.54 -18.55
CA GLY A 21 -9.71 -6.64 -19.01
C GLY A 21 -9.27 -5.72 -20.17
N GLU A 22 -10.18 -4.86 -20.63
CA GLU A 22 -9.87 -3.81 -21.60
C GLU A 22 -8.73 -2.93 -21.09
N VAL A 23 -7.71 -2.74 -21.94
CA VAL A 23 -6.53 -1.96 -21.60
C VAL A 23 -6.88 -0.49 -21.75
N GLY A 24 -7.03 0.22 -20.61
CA GLY A 24 -7.15 1.67 -20.61
C GLY A 24 -5.81 2.35 -20.93
N LYS A 25 -5.70 3.65 -20.63
CA LYS A 25 -4.46 4.40 -20.87
C LYS A 25 -3.42 4.07 -19.81
N VAL A 26 -2.28 3.51 -20.22
CA VAL A 26 -1.13 3.21 -19.37
C VAL A 26 -0.22 4.42 -19.30
N ALA A 27 0.16 4.83 -18.07
CA ALA A 27 1.15 5.89 -17.85
C ALA A 27 2.59 5.33 -17.92
N GLU A 28 3.55 6.22 -18.16
CA GLU A 28 4.97 5.87 -18.16
C GLU A 28 5.48 5.47 -16.77
N ASN A 29 6.52 4.63 -16.72
CA ASN A 29 7.20 4.31 -15.47
C ASN A 29 8.21 5.41 -15.12
N LEU A 30 7.73 6.44 -14.41
CA LEU A 30 8.55 7.56 -13.96
C LEU A 30 9.31 7.24 -12.66
N LEU A 31 8.82 6.29 -11.86
CA LEU A 31 9.47 5.87 -10.62
C LEU A 31 10.81 5.17 -10.84
N GLN A 32 10.92 4.37 -11.94
CA GLN A 32 12.13 3.67 -12.37
C GLN A 32 12.84 2.88 -11.25
N ARG A 33 12.09 2.33 -10.29
CA ARG A 33 12.57 1.64 -9.07
C ARG A 33 13.36 2.52 -8.10
N ASP A 34 13.33 3.84 -8.27
CA ASP A 34 13.87 4.74 -7.26
C ASP A 34 12.85 4.97 -6.14
N PHE A 35 12.90 4.06 -5.15
CA PHE A 35 12.04 4.06 -3.96
C PHE A 35 12.55 4.98 -2.85
N THR A 36 13.47 5.90 -3.15
CA THR A 36 13.93 6.93 -2.22
C THR A 36 13.10 8.20 -2.41
N ALA A 37 12.84 8.90 -1.32
CA ALA A 37 12.18 10.20 -1.31
C ALA A 37 12.84 11.09 -0.24
N GLU A 38 12.94 12.38 -0.50
CA GLU A 38 13.63 13.33 0.38
C GLU A 38 12.67 13.97 1.40
N LYS A 39 11.38 13.99 1.10
CA LYS A 39 10.34 14.58 1.95
C LYS A 39 9.03 13.79 1.89
N PRO A 40 8.15 13.96 2.91
CA PRO A 40 6.82 13.36 2.89
C PRO A 40 6.02 13.79 1.65
N PHE A 41 5.19 12.90 1.15
CA PHE A 41 4.33 13.09 -0.02
C PHE A 41 5.06 13.42 -1.34
N GLU A 42 6.36 13.14 -1.43
CA GLU A 42 7.09 13.30 -2.69
C GLU A 42 6.82 12.15 -3.67
N LYS A 43 6.93 10.93 -3.17
CA LYS A 43 6.66 9.71 -3.94
C LYS A 43 5.77 8.77 -3.14
N LEU A 44 4.65 8.41 -3.73
CA LEU A 44 3.65 7.52 -3.16
C LEU A 44 3.53 6.27 -4.03
N THR A 45 3.17 5.15 -3.43
CA THR A 45 2.85 3.93 -4.19
C THR A 45 1.60 3.25 -3.64
N THR A 46 0.87 2.57 -4.52
CA THR A 46 -0.35 1.82 -4.20
C THR A 46 -0.40 0.49 -4.94
N ASP A 47 -1.18 -0.41 -4.41
CA ASP A 47 -1.55 -1.69 -5.03
C ASP A 47 -2.75 -2.26 -4.26
N VAL A 48 -3.41 -3.29 -4.81
CA VAL A 48 -4.50 -3.98 -4.13
C VAL A 48 -4.08 -5.39 -3.77
N THR A 49 -4.30 -5.77 -2.51
CA THR A 49 -4.13 -7.16 -2.08
C THR A 49 -5.44 -7.78 -1.64
N GLN A 50 -5.61 -9.08 -1.94
CA GLN A 50 -6.76 -9.87 -1.55
C GLN A 50 -6.43 -10.77 -0.36
N PHE A 51 -7.41 -10.95 0.52
CA PHE A 51 -7.44 -11.94 1.58
C PHE A 51 -8.66 -12.85 1.40
N ASN A 52 -8.53 -14.13 1.73
CA ASN A 52 -9.65 -15.06 1.81
C ASN A 52 -9.91 -15.33 3.30
N VAL A 53 -11.06 -14.89 3.81
CA VAL A 53 -11.43 -14.95 5.22
C VAL A 53 -12.85 -15.52 5.34
N CYS A 54 -13.01 -16.59 6.09
CA CYS A 54 -14.32 -17.24 6.30
C CYS A 54 -15.07 -17.54 4.98
N GLY A 55 -14.35 -17.85 3.90
CA GLY A 55 -14.93 -18.14 2.57
C GLY A 55 -15.22 -16.90 1.73
N GLU A 56 -15.04 -15.70 2.26
CA GLU A 56 -15.24 -14.44 1.55
C GLU A 56 -13.91 -13.79 1.15
N LYS A 57 -13.97 -12.91 0.15
CA LYS A 57 -12.83 -12.13 -0.31
C LYS A 57 -12.87 -10.73 0.31
N VAL A 58 -11.76 -10.31 0.88
CA VAL A 58 -11.56 -8.96 1.40
C VAL A 58 -10.39 -8.33 0.67
N TYR A 59 -10.56 -7.11 0.20
CA TYR A 59 -9.54 -6.35 -0.55
C TYR A 59 -9.06 -5.16 0.26
N LEU A 60 -7.75 -5.00 0.34
CA LEU A 60 -7.10 -3.83 0.93
C LEU A 60 -6.38 -3.05 -0.17
N SER A 61 -6.67 -1.76 -0.28
CA SER A 61 -6.00 -0.82 -1.17
C SER A 61 -5.34 0.30 -0.35
N PRO A 62 -4.07 0.21 0.01
CA PRO A 62 -3.36 1.22 0.77
C PRO A 62 -2.52 2.14 -0.13
N ILE A 63 -2.22 3.34 0.37
CA ILE A 63 -1.21 4.24 -0.18
C ILE A 63 -0.03 4.31 0.78
N LEU A 64 1.15 3.96 0.30
CA LEU A 64 2.41 3.98 1.03
C LEU A 64 3.24 5.20 0.62
N ASP A 65 3.62 6.03 1.58
CA ASP A 65 4.63 7.08 1.37
C ASP A 65 6.03 6.46 1.32
N LEU A 66 6.78 6.73 0.27
CA LEU A 66 8.13 6.18 0.10
C LEU A 66 9.18 6.85 1.00
N TYR A 67 8.90 8.04 1.53
CA TYR A 67 9.80 8.75 2.44
C TYR A 67 9.96 8.02 3.78
N ASN A 68 8.87 7.84 4.49
CA ASN A 68 8.86 7.26 5.83
C ASN A 68 8.19 5.89 5.93
N ARG A 69 7.69 5.34 4.81
CA ARG A 69 6.97 4.05 4.75
C ARG A 69 5.63 4.04 5.48
N GLU A 70 5.05 5.21 5.72
CA GLU A 70 3.72 5.35 6.34
C GLU A 70 2.61 4.94 5.37
N ILE A 71 1.60 4.24 5.87
CA ILE A 71 0.33 4.08 5.15
C ILE A 71 -0.49 5.34 5.39
N VAL A 72 -0.45 6.25 4.42
CA VAL A 72 -1.10 7.58 4.54
C VAL A 72 -2.59 7.53 4.36
N SER A 73 -3.07 6.59 3.55
CA SER A 73 -4.50 6.31 3.34
C SER A 73 -4.70 4.85 2.97
N TYR A 74 -5.90 4.32 3.17
CA TYR A 74 -6.29 3.00 2.70
C TYR A 74 -7.82 2.87 2.67
N SER A 75 -8.30 1.90 1.88
CA SER A 75 -9.69 1.44 1.94
C SER A 75 -9.76 -0.08 1.98
N ILE A 76 -10.84 -0.60 2.58
CA ILE A 76 -11.12 -2.04 2.69
C ILE A 76 -12.48 -2.30 2.07
N SER A 77 -12.58 -3.27 1.17
CA SER A 77 -13.83 -3.60 0.47
C SER A 77 -13.99 -5.11 0.32
N LEU A 78 -15.24 -5.55 0.18
CA LEU A 78 -15.58 -6.95 -0.14
C LEU A 78 -15.57 -7.21 -1.66
N SER A 79 -15.44 -6.17 -2.47
CA SER A 79 -15.30 -6.29 -3.93
C SER A 79 -14.30 -5.28 -4.48
N PRO A 80 -13.49 -5.66 -5.50
CA PRO A 80 -12.55 -4.75 -6.13
C PRO A 80 -13.31 -3.85 -7.11
N ASN A 81 -13.69 -2.66 -6.68
CA ASN A 81 -14.44 -1.69 -7.47
C ASN A 81 -13.79 -0.30 -7.43
N LEU A 82 -14.30 0.62 -8.26
CA LEU A 82 -13.79 1.99 -8.30
C LEU A 82 -14.11 2.79 -7.03
N GLU A 83 -15.18 2.43 -6.32
CA GLU A 83 -15.54 3.08 -5.05
C GLU A 83 -14.44 2.89 -4.01
N GLN A 84 -13.89 1.67 -3.89
CA GLN A 84 -12.74 1.41 -3.03
C GLN A 84 -11.56 2.33 -3.34
N ILE A 85 -11.26 2.53 -4.63
CA ILE A 85 -10.16 3.39 -5.06
C ILE A 85 -10.47 4.87 -4.78
N ARG A 86 -11.73 5.29 -4.95
CA ARG A 86 -12.18 6.65 -4.63
C ARG A 86 -12.05 6.95 -3.13
N GLU A 87 -12.51 6.05 -2.27
CA GLU A 87 -12.36 6.19 -0.81
C GLU A 87 -10.88 6.32 -0.39
N MET A 88 -10.03 5.46 -0.94
CA MET A 88 -8.58 5.50 -0.70
C MET A 88 -7.99 6.86 -1.13
N LEU A 89 -8.35 7.38 -2.31
CA LEU A 89 -7.88 8.68 -2.80
C LEU A 89 -8.41 9.85 -1.96
N ASN A 90 -9.69 9.83 -1.56
CA ASN A 90 -10.25 10.87 -0.71
C ASN A 90 -9.48 10.99 0.61
N GLY A 91 -9.17 9.86 1.26
CA GLY A 91 -8.35 9.86 2.47
C GLY A 91 -6.90 10.33 2.24
N LEU A 92 -6.37 10.26 1.02
CA LEU A 92 -5.10 10.89 0.66
C LEU A 92 -5.28 12.41 0.51
N PHE A 93 -6.31 12.86 -0.22
CA PHE A 93 -6.52 14.27 -0.54
C PHE A 93 -6.73 15.12 0.73
N GLU A 94 -7.39 14.57 1.75
CA GLU A 94 -7.55 15.22 3.07
C GLU A 94 -6.22 15.48 3.80
N LYS A 95 -5.19 14.70 3.49
CA LYS A 95 -3.87 14.77 4.15
C LYS A 95 -2.80 15.43 3.28
N LEU A 96 -3.08 15.59 2.00
CA LEU A 96 -2.10 16.09 1.05
C LEU A 96 -1.85 17.59 1.31
N PRO A 97 -0.58 18.01 1.51
CA PRO A 97 -0.25 19.43 1.62
C PRO A 97 -0.68 20.20 0.36
N GLU A 98 -1.15 21.44 0.52
CA GLU A 98 -1.76 22.27 -0.54
C GLU A 98 -0.87 22.46 -1.78
N ASN A 99 0.46 22.51 -1.58
CA ASN A 99 1.44 22.65 -2.66
C ASN A 99 2.14 21.35 -3.05
N ALA A 100 1.69 20.21 -2.56
CA ALA A 100 2.29 18.93 -2.89
C ALA A 100 1.99 18.54 -4.34
N LYS A 101 2.99 17.99 -5.01
CA LYS A 101 2.88 17.44 -6.37
C LYS A 101 3.50 16.04 -6.40
N PRO A 102 2.90 15.06 -5.73
CA PRO A 102 3.50 13.74 -5.61
C PRO A 102 3.58 13.01 -6.94
N LEU A 103 4.62 12.17 -7.06
CA LEU A 103 4.64 11.07 -8.01
C LEU A 103 3.88 9.90 -7.40
N PHE A 104 2.82 9.42 -8.05
CA PHE A 104 1.99 8.33 -7.55
C PHE A 104 2.11 7.10 -8.44
N HIS A 105 2.74 6.07 -7.93
CA HIS A 105 3.07 4.85 -8.66
C HIS A 105 2.12 3.70 -8.31
N SER A 106 1.70 2.97 -9.34
CA SER A 106 0.89 1.74 -9.22
C SER A 106 1.36 0.67 -10.20
N ASP A 107 0.79 -0.52 -10.10
CA ASP A 107 0.83 -1.49 -11.20
C ASP A 107 -0.10 -1.07 -12.35
N GLN A 108 -0.22 -1.93 -13.38
CA GLN A 108 -1.14 -1.73 -14.49
C GLN A 108 -2.54 -2.33 -14.24
N GLY A 109 -3.01 -2.36 -12.99
CA GLY A 109 -4.37 -2.79 -12.67
C GLY A 109 -5.41 -1.93 -13.41
N TRP A 110 -6.53 -2.56 -13.82
CA TRP A 110 -7.59 -1.88 -14.58
C TRP A 110 -8.11 -0.62 -13.88
N GLN A 111 -8.19 -0.63 -12.54
CA GLN A 111 -8.66 0.49 -11.73
C GLN A 111 -7.78 1.74 -11.89
N TYR A 112 -6.48 1.56 -12.05
CA TYR A 112 -5.51 2.66 -12.22
C TYR A 112 -5.42 3.18 -13.65
N GLN A 113 -5.96 2.43 -14.62
CA GLN A 113 -6.08 2.83 -16.03
C GLN A 113 -7.40 3.55 -16.30
N HIS A 114 -8.34 3.56 -15.35
CA HIS A 114 -9.67 4.13 -15.53
C HIS A 114 -9.61 5.65 -15.61
N VAL A 115 -10.41 6.22 -16.53
CA VAL A 115 -10.46 7.68 -16.80
C VAL A 115 -10.73 8.49 -15.54
N GLU A 116 -11.63 8.02 -14.68
CA GLU A 116 -11.98 8.72 -13.45
C GLU A 116 -10.79 8.79 -12.47
N TYR A 117 -10.04 7.69 -12.31
CA TYR A 117 -8.83 7.69 -11.51
C TYR A 117 -7.81 8.73 -12.00
N GLN A 118 -7.55 8.73 -13.32
CA GLN A 118 -6.61 9.67 -13.94
C GLN A 118 -7.08 11.12 -13.80
N ARG A 119 -8.39 11.38 -13.91
CA ARG A 119 -8.98 12.71 -13.68
C ARG A 119 -8.76 13.19 -12.26
N LEU A 120 -9.07 12.35 -11.26
CA LEU A 120 -8.89 12.67 -9.83
C LEU A 120 -7.43 13.00 -9.49
N LEU A 121 -6.47 12.23 -10.02
CA LEU A 121 -5.05 12.52 -9.81
C LEU A 121 -4.67 13.88 -10.42
N LYS A 122 -5.13 14.17 -11.63
CA LYS A 122 -4.83 15.44 -12.31
C LYS A 122 -5.41 16.64 -11.59
N GLU A 123 -6.64 16.54 -11.07
CA GLU A 123 -7.31 17.59 -10.30
C GLU A 123 -6.55 17.96 -9.03
N HIS A 124 -5.81 17.00 -8.45
CA HIS A 124 -4.98 17.21 -7.25
C HIS A 124 -3.49 17.40 -7.55
N ASN A 125 -3.12 17.71 -8.80
CA ASN A 125 -1.73 17.89 -9.22
C ASN A 125 -0.80 16.69 -8.95
N ILE A 126 -1.34 15.48 -8.97
CA ILE A 126 -0.62 14.23 -8.75
C ILE A 126 -0.16 13.67 -10.09
N THR A 127 1.13 13.38 -10.22
CA THR A 127 1.71 12.77 -11.43
C THR A 127 1.59 11.27 -11.34
N GLN A 128 0.88 10.66 -12.30
CA GLN A 128 0.72 9.21 -12.38
C GLN A 128 1.97 8.54 -12.95
N SER A 129 2.36 7.41 -12.35
CA SER A 129 3.40 6.51 -12.83
C SER A 129 2.92 5.07 -12.74
N MET A 130 3.28 4.22 -13.70
CA MET A 130 2.89 2.81 -13.69
C MET A 130 4.07 1.88 -13.88
N SER A 131 4.04 0.74 -13.23
CA SER A 131 4.99 -0.36 -13.44
C SER A 131 4.98 -0.84 -14.89
N ARG A 132 6.09 -1.34 -15.37
CA ARG A 132 6.12 -2.04 -16.67
C ARG A 132 5.33 -3.34 -16.58
N LYS A 133 4.70 -3.72 -17.68
CA LYS A 133 3.86 -4.94 -17.73
C LYS A 133 4.64 -6.18 -17.29
N GLY A 134 4.08 -6.90 -16.34
CA GLY A 134 4.66 -8.15 -15.83
C GLY A 134 5.92 -7.97 -14.96
N ASN A 135 6.25 -6.74 -14.55
CA ASN A 135 7.45 -6.45 -13.76
C ASN A 135 7.08 -6.06 -12.32
N CYS A 136 6.85 -7.06 -11.49
CA CYS A 136 6.47 -6.87 -10.08
C CYS A 136 7.53 -6.09 -9.27
N MET A 137 8.81 -6.17 -9.64
CA MET A 137 9.88 -5.43 -8.95
C MET A 137 9.72 -3.91 -9.07
N ASP A 138 8.94 -3.41 -10.02
CA ASP A 138 8.71 -1.98 -10.19
C ASP A 138 7.81 -1.42 -9.07
N ASN A 139 7.07 -2.28 -8.31
CA ASN A 139 6.30 -1.92 -7.13
C ASN A 139 6.79 -2.62 -5.85
N GLY A 140 8.09 -2.88 -5.75
CA GLY A 140 8.71 -3.67 -4.67
C GLY A 140 8.50 -3.10 -3.26
N ALA A 141 8.26 -1.81 -3.10
CA ALA A 141 7.96 -1.20 -1.80
C ALA A 141 6.62 -1.70 -1.25
N MET A 142 5.59 -1.75 -2.11
CA MET A 142 4.25 -2.23 -1.75
C MET A 142 4.23 -3.74 -1.53
N GLU A 143 4.93 -4.50 -2.38
CA GLU A 143 5.09 -5.96 -2.17
C GLU A 143 5.74 -6.28 -0.81
N ASN A 144 6.73 -5.50 -0.39
CA ASN A 144 7.36 -5.63 0.92
C ASN A 144 6.38 -5.33 2.07
N PHE A 145 5.53 -4.32 1.93
CA PHE A 145 4.49 -4.01 2.91
C PHE A 145 3.49 -5.17 3.02
N PHE A 146 2.93 -5.63 1.91
CA PHE A 146 1.98 -6.76 1.91
C PHE A 146 2.59 -8.04 2.45
N GLY A 147 3.85 -8.32 2.11
CA GLY A 147 4.55 -9.48 2.64
C GLY A 147 4.67 -9.46 4.16
N ARG A 148 4.96 -8.30 4.75
CA ARG A 148 5.01 -8.13 6.21
C ARG A 148 3.65 -8.26 6.85
N LEU A 149 2.66 -7.51 6.35
CA LEU A 149 1.29 -7.57 6.83
C LEU A 149 0.78 -9.01 6.88
N LYS A 150 0.94 -9.76 5.77
CA LYS A 150 0.49 -11.16 5.71
C LYS A 150 1.23 -12.06 6.71
N VAL A 151 2.52 -11.86 6.91
CA VAL A 151 3.32 -12.66 7.85
C VAL A 151 3.02 -12.30 9.30
N GLU A 152 2.86 -11.02 9.61
CA GLU A 152 2.72 -10.54 10.98
C GLU A 152 1.28 -10.66 11.50
N MET A 153 0.25 -10.59 10.63
CA MET A 153 -1.15 -10.51 11.04
C MET A 153 -2.06 -11.58 10.44
N PHE A 154 -1.72 -12.12 9.28
CA PHE A 154 -2.66 -12.99 8.56
C PHE A 154 -2.29 -14.48 8.59
N TYR A 155 -1.02 -14.83 8.26
CA TYR A 155 -0.65 -16.24 8.14
C TYR A 155 -0.60 -16.95 9.49
N GLY A 156 -1.36 -18.06 9.57
CA GLY A 156 -1.46 -18.89 10.77
C GLY A 156 -2.46 -18.38 11.81
N GLU A 157 -3.16 -17.28 11.51
CA GLU A 157 -4.26 -16.78 12.32
C GLU A 157 -5.60 -17.35 11.83
N LYS A 158 -6.54 -17.50 12.77
CA LYS A 158 -7.94 -17.86 12.48
C LYS A 158 -8.82 -16.68 12.89
N PHE A 159 -9.70 -16.28 11.98
CA PHE A 159 -10.64 -15.20 12.20
C PHE A 159 -12.04 -15.77 12.37
N GLU A 160 -12.79 -15.30 13.35
CA GLU A 160 -14.16 -15.75 13.64
C GLU A 160 -15.17 -15.23 12.61
N SER A 161 -14.88 -14.05 12.02
CA SER A 161 -15.72 -13.43 11.00
C SER A 161 -14.91 -12.47 10.12
N VAL A 162 -15.50 -12.06 9.01
CA VAL A 162 -14.93 -11.00 8.13
C VAL A 162 -14.80 -9.68 8.90
N ASN A 163 -15.78 -9.31 9.74
CA ASN A 163 -15.72 -8.10 10.53
C ASN A 163 -14.58 -8.12 11.55
N ALA A 164 -14.35 -9.26 12.23
CA ALA A 164 -13.22 -9.43 13.14
C ALA A 164 -11.88 -9.28 12.42
N PHE A 165 -11.77 -9.79 11.20
CA PHE A 165 -10.59 -9.60 10.35
C PHE A 165 -10.39 -8.13 9.96
N ILE A 166 -11.46 -7.44 9.52
CA ILE A 166 -11.39 -6.01 9.14
C ILE A 166 -10.94 -5.17 10.34
N GLN A 167 -11.50 -5.41 11.51
CA GLN A 167 -11.07 -4.73 12.75
C GLN A 167 -9.58 -4.96 13.03
N LYS A 168 -9.13 -6.21 12.92
CA LYS A 168 -7.71 -6.58 13.11
C LYS A 168 -6.79 -5.93 12.07
N LEU A 169 -7.27 -5.73 10.86
CA LEU A 169 -6.54 -5.06 9.79
C LEU A 169 -6.37 -3.56 10.08
N HIS A 170 -7.42 -2.88 10.61
CA HIS A 170 -7.31 -1.51 11.09
C HIS A 170 -6.29 -1.38 12.24
N GLU A 171 -6.38 -2.26 13.24
CA GLU A 171 -5.43 -2.32 14.37
C GLU A 171 -3.99 -2.52 13.89
N TYR A 172 -3.78 -3.41 12.91
CA TYR A 172 -2.46 -3.65 12.36
C TYR A 172 -1.91 -2.44 11.63
N ILE A 173 -2.70 -1.73 10.82
CA ILE A 173 -2.24 -0.53 10.12
C ILE A 173 -1.89 0.58 11.12
N TYR A 174 -2.70 0.73 12.18
CA TYR A 174 -2.38 1.64 13.27
C TYR A 174 -1.04 1.29 13.95
N TYR A 175 -0.86 0.04 14.36
CA TYR A 175 0.39 -0.48 14.93
C TYR A 175 1.57 -0.27 13.98
N TYR A 176 1.41 -0.61 12.71
CA TYR A 176 2.45 -0.44 11.69
C TYR A 176 2.92 1.00 11.57
N ASN A 177 1.99 1.95 11.56
CA ASN A 177 2.29 3.38 11.40
C ASN A 177 2.88 4.00 12.66
N ASN A 178 2.38 3.63 13.85
CA ASN A 178 2.66 4.38 15.08
C ASN A 178 3.63 3.68 16.03
N GLU A 179 3.71 2.34 16.01
CA GLU A 179 4.43 1.56 17.03
C GLU A 179 5.52 0.67 16.43
N ARG A 180 5.29 0.14 15.22
CA ARG A 180 6.21 -0.80 14.59
C ARG A 180 7.51 -0.13 14.20
N ILE A 181 8.58 -0.41 14.94
CA ILE A 181 9.92 0.11 14.68
C ILE A 181 10.57 -0.50 13.43
N SER A 182 11.38 0.28 12.73
CA SER A 182 12.12 -0.15 11.54
C SER A 182 13.59 0.29 11.60
N ARG A 183 14.52 -0.62 11.32
CA ARG A 183 15.96 -0.28 11.22
C ARG A 183 16.23 0.78 10.13
N LYS A 184 15.47 0.75 9.02
CA LYS A 184 15.58 1.74 7.94
C LYS A 184 15.14 3.14 8.37
N LEU A 185 14.32 3.23 9.41
CA LEU A 185 13.83 4.47 10.02
C LEU A 185 14.54 4.76 11.35
N LYS A 186 15.80 4.37 11.48
CA LYS A 186 16.65 4.59 12.67
C LYS A 186 16.02 4.08 13.98
N GLY A 187 15.26 2.98 13.91
CA GLY A 187 14.56 2.40 15.07
C GLY A 187 13.23 3.08 15.42
N MET A 188 12.73 3.98 14.58
CA MET A 188 11.45 4.64 14.76
C MET A 188 10.32 3.94 13.97
N SER A 189 9.07 4.23 14.35
CA SER A 189 7.90 3.93 13.51
C SER A 189 7.79 4.94 12.36
N PRO A 190 7.00 4.64 11.30
CA PRO A 190 6.77 5.57 10.20
C PRO A 190 6.37 6.98 10.64
N VAL A 191 5.37 7.11 11.51
CA VAL A 191 4.89 8.41 12.00
C VAL A 191 5.94 9.10 12.85
N GLN A 192 6.62 8.39 13.77
CA GLN A 192 7.69 8.95 14.58
C GLN A 192 8.83 9.49 13.71
N TYR A 193 9.22 8.76 12.66
CA TYR A 193 10.27 9.21 11.74
C TYR A 193 9.87 10.50 11.02
N ARG A 194 8.63 10.61 10.52
CA ARG A 194 8.12 11.81 9.86
C ARG A 194 8.11 13.01 10.80
N THR A 195 7.55 12.86 12.01
CA THR A 195 7.46 13.96 12.98
C THR A 195 8.82 14.42 13.47
N HIS A 196 9.75 13.49 13.71
CA HIS A 196 11.12 13.83 14.11
C HIS A 196 11.87 14.58 12.99
N SER A 197 11.73 14.20 11.74
CA SER A 197 12.41 14.83 10.61
C SER A 197 11.83 16.20 10.23
N GLN A 198 10.60 16.50 10.63
CA GLN A 198 9.98 17.83 10.44
C GLN A 198 10.33 18.83 11.55
N ALA A 199 10.89 18.35 12.68
CA ALA A 199 11.27 19.18 13.83
C ALA A 199 12.73 19.67 13.77
N ILE A 200 13.49 19.26 12.75
CA ILE A 200 14.87 19.67 12.46
C ILE A 200 14.88 20.61 11.28
#